data_359bfef698fee98131d9f328a4035780
#
_entry.id   359bfef698fee98131d9f328a4035780
#
_cell.length_a   1.000
_cell.length_b   1.000
_cell.length_c   1.000
_cell.angle_alpha   90.00
_cell.angle_beta   90.00
_cell.angle_gamma   90.00
#
_symmetry.space_group_name_H-M   'P 1'
#
loop_
_entity.id
_entity.type
_entity.pdbx_description
1 polymer ?
#
loop_
_entity_poly.entity_id
_entity_poly.type
_entity_poly.pdbx_seq_one_letter_code
_entity_poly.pdbx_strand_id
1 'polypeptide(L)'
;SESCVMNENEIIDLIQHFDESSLDQPIAWYANIDLNSELSSAWRKEVNIPVHFIFGEVDAAVKLNDKMRERLMSSGTNVKITEIPGAGHWLPITHRESVLKEIYV
;
A
#
# COMPACT_ATOMS: atom_id res chain seq x y z
N SER A 1 -12.21 16.13 5.63
CA SER A 1 -10.93 16.03 6.34
C SER A 1 -10.71 14.57 6.66
N GLU A 2 -9.69 13.96 6.07
CA GLU A 2 -9.23 12.64 6.51
C GLU A 2 -9.02 12.74 8.02
N SER A 3 -9.71 11.89 8.77
CA SER A 3 -9.46 11.77 10.20
C SER A 3 -7.99 11.38 10.36
N CYS A 4 -7.25 12.17 11.10
CA CYS A 4 -5.85 11.88 11.39
C CYS A 4 -5.77 10.44 11.92
N VAL A 5 -4.98 9.62 11.26
CA VAL A 5 -4.83 8.18 11.58
C VAL A 5 -4.20 8.00 12.97
N MET A 6 -3.47 9.03 13.44
CA MET A 6 -2.77 9.04 14.72
C MET A 6 -3.33 10.13 15.62
N ASN A 7 -3.49 9.84 16.89
CA ASN A 7 -3.80 10.85 17.89
C ASN A 7 -2.55 11.65 18.28
N GLU A 8 -2.75 12.72 19.02
CA GLU A 8 -1.68 13.67 19.39
C GLU A 8 -0.54 13.02 20.20
N ASN A 9 -0.86 12.10 21.10
CA ASN A 9 0.14 11.38 21.90
C ASN A 9 0.97 10.43 21.05
N GLU A 10 0.35 9.73 20.09
CA GLU A 10 1.05 8.87 19.12
C GLU A 10 2.00 9.66 18.24
N ILE A 11 1.62 10.88 17.85
CA ILE A 11 2.49 11.78 17.09
C ILE A 11 3.69 12.22 17.94
N ILE A 12 3.46 12.59 19.20
CA ILE A 12 4.53 13.00 20.13
C ILE A 12 5.51 11.84 20.34
N ASP A 13 5.00 10.65 20.61
CA ASP A 13 5.81 9.44 20.75
C ASP A 13 6.66 9.16 19.50
N LEU A 14 6.06 9.29 18.33
CA LEU A 14 6.78 9.11 17.05
C LEU A 14 7.92 10.14 16.91
N ILE A 15 7.63 11.42 17.18
CA ILE A 15 8.62 12.50 17.10
C ILE A 15 9.79 12.27 18.06
N GLN A 16 9.52 11.77 19.28
CA GLN A 16 10.57 11.48 20.27
C GLN A 16 11.51 10.35 19.85
N HIS A 17 11.05 9.43 18.98
CA HIS A 17 11.85 8.31 18.49
C HIS A 17 12.65 8.65 17.23
N PHE A 18 12.37 9.76 16.57
CA PHE A 18 13.05 10.19 15.36
C PHE A 18 13.83 11.50 15.65
N ASP A 19 15.15 11.42 15.63
CA ASP A 19 16.04 12.58 15.50
C ASP A 19 16.41 12.80 14.02
N GLU A 20 17.08 13.91 13.72
CA GLU A 20 17.48 14.25 12.35
C GLU A 20 18.34 13.15 11.70
N SER A 21 19.20 12.48 12.47
CA SER A 21 20.09 11.43 11.97
C SER A 21 19.38 10.12 11.67
N SER A 22 18.27 9.84 12.37
CA SER A 22 17.50 8.61 12.20
C SER A 22 16.55 8.64 11.00
N LEU A 23 16.33 9.81 10.39
CA LEU A 23 15.51 9.95 9.17
C LEU A 23 16.25 9.58 7.89
N ASP A 24 17.58 9.66 7.88
CA ASP A 24 18.39 9.38 6.69
C ASP A 24 18.20 7.95 6.17
N GLN A 25 18.09 6.99 7.07
CA GLN A 25 17.94 5.57 6.72
C GLN A 25 16.59 5.25 6.04
N PRO A 26 15.44 5.64 6.61
CA PRO A 26 14.14 5.46 5.95
C PRO A 26 14.04 6.21 4.62
N ILE A 27 14.61 7.41 4.51
CA ILE A 27 14.60 8.20 3.28
C ILE A 27 15.48 7.55 2.21
N ALA A 28 16.62 6.97 2.58
CA ALA A 28 17.50 6.26 1.66
C ALA A 28 16.83 5.07 0.96
N TRP A 29 15.79 4.47 1.55
CA TRP A 29 14.96 3.46 0.90
C TRP A 29 14.37 3.95 -0.42
N TYR A 30 13.84 5.17 -0.43
CA TYR A 30 13.24 5.78 -1.61
C TYR A 30 14.28 6.10 -2.70
N ALA A 31 15.51 6.41 -2.31
CA ALA A 31 16.60 6.65 -3.27
C ALA A 31 16.98 5.39 -4.08
N ASN A 32 16.64 4.20 -3.58
CA ASN A 32 16.93 2.93 -4.25
C ASN A 32 15.76 2.38 -5.09
N ILE A 33 14.65 3.12 -5.27
CA ILE A 33 13.47 2.62 -5.98
C ILE A 33 13.80 2.23 -7.42
N ASP A 34 14.54 3.06 -8.13
CA ASP A 34 14.91 2.80 -9.53
C ASP A 34 15.81 1.57 -9.64
N LEU A 35 16.84 1.47 -8.79
CA LEU A 35 17.72 0.32 -8.73
C LEU A 35 16.94 -0.97 -8.39
N ASN A 36 16.06 -0.92 -7.40
CA ASN A 36 15.21 -2.05 -7.02
C ASN A 36 14.26 -2.46 -8.16
N SER A 37 13.73 -1.49 -8.91
CA SER A 37 12.90 -1.76 -10.09
C SER A 37 13.69 -2.47 -11.19
N GLU A 38 14.92 -2.05 -11.45
CA GLU A 38 15.81 -2.68 -12.42
C GLU A 38 16.17 -4.10 -12.01
N LEU A 39 16.65 -4.30 -10.78
CA LEU A 39 17.01 -5.60 -10.24
C LEU A 39 15.82 -6.58 -10.21
N SER A 40 14.63 -6.11 -9.86
CA SER A 40 13.42 -6.93 -9.81
C SER A 40 12.89 -7.30 -11.19
N SER A 41 13.34 -6.66 -12.25
CA SER A 41 12.86 -6.93 -13.62
C SER A 41 13.09 -8.39 -14.03
N ALA A 42 14.20 -8.99 -13.60
CA ALA A 42 14.53 -10.40 -13.85
C ALA A 42 13.60 -11.39 -13.10
N TRP A 43 12.91 -10.93 -12.06
CA TRP A 43 12.03 -11.75 -11.22
C TRP A 43 10.54 -11.58 -11.54
N ARG A 44 10.23 -10.75 -12.53
CA ARG A 44 8.84 -10.54 -12.97
C ARG A 44 8.34 -11.79 -13.66
N LYS A 45 7.74 -12.68 -12.88
CA LYS A 45 7.09 -13.90 -13.34
C LYS A 45 5.60 -13.80 -13.06
N GLU A 46 4.85 -14.58 -13.83
CA GLU A 46 3.42 -14.77 -13.56
C GLU A 46 3.22 -15.34 -12.15
N VAL A 47 2.27 -14.78 -11.42
CA VAL A 47 1.93 -15.24 -10.07
C VAL A 47 0.87 -16.32 -10.18
N ASN A 48 1.24 -17.57 -9.84
CA ASN A 48 0.38 -18.76 -9.97
C ASN A 48 -0.39 -19.13 -8.69
N ILE A 49 -0.46 -18.18 -7.73
CA ILE A 49 -1.28 -18.32 -6.53
C ILE A 49 -2.43 -17.30 -6.58
N PRO A 50 -3.55 -17.55 -5.90
CA PRO A 50 -4.61 -16.54 -5.78
C PRO A 50 -4.08 -15.24 -5.18
N VAL A 51 -4.38 -14.13 -5.82
CA VAL A 51 -3.99 -12.79 -5.37
C VAL A 51 -5.25 -11.95 -5.17
N HIS A 52 -5.39 -11.34 -4.00
CA HIS A 52 -6.43 -10.38 -3.72
C HIS A 52 -5.82 -9.01 -3.46
N PHE A 53 -6.01 -8.08 -4.38
CA PHE A 53 -5.56 -6.70 -4.25
C PHE A 53 -6.69 -5.84 -3.68
N ILE A 54 -6.49 -5.31 -2.47
CA ILE A 54 -7.46 -4.47 -1.76
C ILE A 54 -6.86 -3.07 -1.64
N PHE A 55 -7.59 -2.06 -2.08
CA PHE A 55 -7.13 -0.66 -2.04
C PHE A 55 -8.26 0.28 -1.65
N GLY A 56 -7.91 1.52 -1.28
CA GLY A 56 -8.87 2.55 -0.89
C GLY A 56 -9.25 3.44 -2.07
N GLU A 57 -10.53 3.76 -2.19
CA GLU A 57 -11.09 4.62 -3.25
C GLU A 57 -10.42 6.00 -3.32
N VAL A 58 -10.10 6.58 -2.14
CA VAL A 58 -9.51 7.93 -2.04
C VAL A 58 -8.01 7.89 -1.71
N ASP A 59 -7.34 6.74 -1.98
CA ASP A 59 -5.90 6.63 -1.82
C ASP A 59 -5.16 7.57 -2.78
N ALA A 60 -4.40 8.51 -2.23
CA ALA A 60 -3.64 9.48 -3.02
C ALA A 60 -2.38 8.87 -3.66
N ALA A 61 -1.85 7.78 -3.09
CA ALA A 61 -0.63 7.13 -3.56
C ALA A 61 -0.90 6.03 -4.60
N VAL A 62 -2.04 5.33 -4.47
CA VAL A 62 -2.40 4.22 -5.35
C VAL A 62 -3.74 4.51 -6.02
N LYS A 63 -3.68 5.07 -7.24
CA LYS A 63 -4.86 5.25 -8.09
C LYS A 63 -4.88 4.20 -9.18
N LEU A 64 -5.81 3.26 -9.07
CA LEU A 64 -6.03 2.27 -10.11
C LEU A 64 -6.79 2.88 -11.29
N ASN A 65 -6.05 3.31 -12.31
CA ASN A 65 -6.63 3.57 -13.62
C ASN A 65 -6.85 2.24 -14.39
N ASP A 66 -7.58 2.29 -15.48
CA ASP A 66 -7.94 1.11 -16.28
C ASP A 66 -6.70 0.32 -16.73
N LYS A 67 -5.63 1.00 -17.15
CA LYS A 67 -4.37 0.37 -17.57
C LYS A 67 -3.68 -0.38 -16.43
N MET A 68 -3.69 0.19 -15.22
CA MET A 68 -3.12 -0.48 -14.04
C MET A 68 -3.97 -1.67 -13.64
N ARG A 69 -5.30 -1.53 -13.73
CA ARG A 69 -6.25 -2.61 -13.45
C ARG A 69 -6.04 -3.80 -14.41
N GLU A 70 -5.97 -3.53 -15.70
CA GLU A 70 -5.66 -4.55 -16.72
C GLU A 70 -4.33 -5.24 -16.45
N ARG A 71 -3.30 -4.46 -16.09
CA ARG A 71 -1.97 -4.99 -15.78
C ARG A 71 -1.96 -5.87 -14.54
N LEU A 72 -2.71 -5.51 -13.50
CA LEU A 72 -2.88 -6.34 -12.31
C LEU A 72 -3.64 -7.62 -12.65
N MET A 73 -4.73 -7.53 -13.39
CA MET A 73 -5.51 -8.71 -13.80
C MET A 73 -4.70 -9.67 -14.67
N SER A 74 -3.76 -9.17 -15.46
CA SER A 74 -2.88 -9.98 -16.30
C SER A 74 -1.62 -10.51 -15.59
N SER A 75 -1.38 -10.11 -14.33
CA SER A 75 -0.19 -10.53 -13.57
C SER A 75 -0.27 -11.94 -13.01
N GLY A 76 -1.44 -12.58 -13.06
CA GLY A 76 -1.65 -13.92 -12.55
C GLY A 76 -2.94 -14.54 -13.07
N THR A 77 -3.13 -15.83 -12.82
CA THR A 77 -4.28 -16.60 -13.30
C THR A 77 -5.55 -16.43 -12.45
N ASN A 78 -5.40 -15.97 -11.21
CA ASN A 78 -6.50 -15.77 -10.26
C ASN A 78 -6.28 -14.51 -9.46
N VAL A 79 -6.62 -13.36 -10.04
CA VAL A 79 -6.48 -12.03 -9.41
C VAL A 79 -7.85 -11.44 -9.12
N LYS A 80 -8.12 -11.14 -7.85
CA LYS A 80 -9.29 -10.37 -7.39
C LYS A 80 -8.84 -8.96 -7.05
N ILE A 81 -9.63 -7.96 -7.42
CA ILE A 81 -9.42 -6.55 -7.05
C ILE A 81 -10.64 -6.05 -6.33
N THR A 82 -10.45 -5.48 -5.13
CA THR A 82 -11.53 -4.86 -4.34
C THR A 82 -11.15 -3.44 -3.96
N GLU A 83 -12.07 -2.52 -4.23
CA GLU A 83 -11.99 -1.13 -3.81
C GLU A 83 -12.85 -0.90 -2.57
N ILE A 84 -12.25 -0.34 -1.50
CA ILE A 84 -12.97 0.00 -0.28
C ILE A 84 -13.43 1.46 -0.36
N PRO A 85 -14.77 1.71 -0.40
CA PRO A 85 -15.30 3.06 -0.53
C PRO A 85 -14.86 3.97 0.62
N GLY A 86 -14.47 5.20 0.30
CA GLY A 86 -14.06 6.22 1.26
C GLY A 86 -12.74 5.94 2.01
N ALA A 87 -12.08 4.82 1.74
CA ALA A 87 -10.81 4.47 2.38
C ALA A 87 -9.62 5.14 1.69
N GLY A 88 -8.66 5.60 2.50
CA GLY A 88 -7.37 6.11 2.03
C GLY A 88 -6.27 5.03 2.06
N HIS A 89 -5.02 5.50 2.06
CA HIS A 89 -3.83 4.64 2.04
C HIS A 89 -3.73 3.69 3.25
N TRP A 90 -4.11 4.16 4.42
CA TRP A 90 -4.02 3.43 5.69
C TRP A 90 -5.24 2.56 5.98
N LEU A 91 -5.88 2.03 4.95
CA LEU A 91 -7.12 1.25 5.05
C LEU A 91 -7.09 0.09 6.06
N PRO A 92 -5.98 -0.64 6.30
CA PRO A 92 -5.97 -1.69 7.33
C PRO A 92 -6.20 -1.16 8.75
N ILE A 93 -5.93 0.13 8.98
CA ILE A 93 -6.12 0.80 10.26
C ILE A 93 -7.49 1.50 10.28
N THR A 94 -7.78 2.31 9.26
CA THR A 94 -8.97 3.17 9.22
C THR A 94 -10.25 2.42 8.86
N HIS A 95 -10.14 1.33 8.06
CA HIS A 95 -11.26 0.52 7.55
C HIS A 95 -11.06 -0.97 7.83
N ARG A 96 -10.53 -1.28 9.01
CA ARG A 96 -10.14 -2.64 9.43
C ARG A 96 -11.23 -3.68 9.17
N GLU A 97 -12.48 -3.38 9.59
CA GLU A 97 -13.61 -4.31 9.45
C GLU A 97 -13.90 -4.63 7.98
N SER A 98 -13.81 -3.64 7.10
CA SER A 98 -14.01 -3.83 5.66
C SER A 98 -12.91 -4.69 5.05
N VAL A 99 -11.66 -4.47 5.45
CA VAL A 99 -10.51 -5.28 5.00
C VAL A 99 -10.65 -6.73 5.49
N LEU A 100 -10.99 -6.93 6.77
CA LEU A 100 -11.16 -8.27 7.33
C LEU A 100 -12.27 -9.07 6.63
N LYS A 101 -13.39 -8.42 6.27
CA LYS A 101 -14.47 -9.06 5.50
C LYS A 101 -13.98 -9.57 4.15
N GLU A 102 -13.08 -8.86 3.50
CA GLU A 102 -12.53 -9.27 2.20
C GLU A 102 -11.51 -10.42 2.33
N ILE A 103 -10.82 -10.52 3.46
CA ILE A 103 -9.80 -11.56 3.69
C ILE A 103 -10.45 -12.88 4.16
N TYR A 104 -11.46 -12.81 5.02
CA TYR A 104 -12.07 -13.98 5.68
C TYR A 104 -13.39 -14.44 5.04
N VAL A 105 -13.57 -14.16 3.81
CA VAL A 105 -14.74 -14.69 3.06
C VAL A 105 -14.58 -16.17 2.73
#